data_1e3e1e6ca4fb80b49322f84c047fa976
#
_entry.id   1e3e1e6ca4fb80b49322f84c047fa976
#
_cell.length_a   1.000
_cell.length_b   1.000
_cell.length_c   1.000
_cell.angle_alpha   90.00
_cell.angle_beta   90.00
_cell.angle_gamma   90.00
#
_symmetry.space_group_name_H-M   'P 1'
#
loop_
_entity.id
_entity.type
_entity.pdbx_description
1 polymer ?
#
loop_
_entity_poly.entity_id
_entity_poly.type
_entity_poly.pdbx_seq_one_letter_code
_entity_poly.pdbx_strand_id
1 'polypeptide(L)'
;MVGPRDPAQPLLTYLDGPARVELSGATTANWVAKTANLLTDGYGAPDRLGLLLPLHWQTVCLLLGGVAAGATVVVASSPEDLVGCALAFTDAAHAEAALDAGVDDVFACSLTPFATRLADVPAMVLDAATEIPSYGDHFGGRPTSARLEVGGRVYPPAGCDVGALDRVLTGLDPASPTGLGALLSPLQAGAALVLLRSGERDAAIAGESVTAWIDEDGLHRIS
;
A
#
# COMPACT_ATOMS: atom_id res chain seq x y z
N MET A 1 12.72 3.50 6.92
CA MET A 1 11.28 3.67 7.16
C MET A 1 11.07 5.15 7.45
N VAL A 2 10.24 5.81 6.68
CA VAL A 2 10.01 7.25 6.83
C VAL A 2 8.62 7.40 7.41
N GLY A 3 8.50 8.06 8.54
CA GLY A 3 7.25 8.37 9.19
C GLY A 3 7.34 9.75 9.84
N PRO A 4 6.22 10.33 10.28
CA PRO A 4 6.25 11.58 11.03
C PRO A 4 7.19 11.45 12.23
N ARG A 5 7.77 12.57 12.66
CA ARG A 5 8.70 12.59 13.80
C ARG A 5 8.08 12.02 15.07
N ASP A 6 6.78 12.21 15.27
CA ASP A 6 6.01 11.63 16.35
C ASP A 6 5.20 10.43 15.80
N PRO A 7 5.49 9.19 16.22
CA PRO A 7 4.78 8.01 15.75
C PRO A 7 3.29 7.98 16.14
N ALA A 8 2.85 8.80 17.08
CA ALA A 8 1.44 8.94 17.44
C ALA A 8 0.65 9.81 16.45
N GLN A 9 1.35 10.65 15.65
CA GLN A 9 0.70 11.50 14.68
C GLN A 9 0.13 10.69 13.50
N PRO A 10 -0.96 11.18 12.86
CA PRO A 10 -1.52 10.58 11.65
C PRO A 10 -0.48 10.53 10.53
N LEU A 11 -0.31 9.35 9.94
CA LEU A 11 0.55 9.14 8.77
C LEU A 11 -0.26 8.85 7.50
N LEU A 12 -1.27 7.99 7.62
CA LEU A 12 -2.17 7.66 6.52
C LEU A 12 -3.60 8.02 6.91
N THR A 13 -4.29 8.76 6.06
CA THR A 13 -5.73 8.97 6.14
C THR A 13 -6.37 8.46 4.85
N TYR A 14 -7.38 7.63 4.97
CA TYR A 14 -8.11 7.05 3.84
C TYR A 14 -9.55 7.54 3.86
N LEU A 15 -9.99 8.06 2.72
CA LEU A 15 -11.31 8.62 2.51
C LEU A 15 -12.02 7.84 1.40
N ASP A 16 -13.21 7.31 1.70
CA ASP A 16 -14.04 6.61 0.72
C ASP A 16 -15.52 6.96 0.96
N GLY A 17 -16.02 7.92 0.21
CA GLY A 17 -17.34 8.51 0.42
C GLY A 17 -17.48 9.07 1.83
N PRO A 18 -18.41 8.57 2.66
CA PRO A 18 -18.58 9.01 4.05
C PRO A 18 -17.57 8.39 5.01
N ALA A 19 -16.85 7.37 4.59
CA ALA A 19 -15.93 6.65 5.45
C ALA A 19 -14.58 7.35 5.55
N ARG A 20 -14.05 7.43 6.78
CA ARG A 20 -12.75 7.97 7.13
C ARG A 20 -12.01 7.01 8.04
N VAL A 21 -10.82 6.60 7.63
CA VAL A 21 -9.91 5.80 8.45
C VAL A 21 -8.60 6.54 8.60
N GLU A 22 -8.06 6.58 9.80
CA GLU A 22 -6.78 7.21 10.08
C GLU A 22 -5.87 6.25 10.81
N LEU A 23 -4.64 6.10 10.30
CA LEU A 23 -3.59 5.32 10.91
C LEU A 23 -2.45 6.25 11.33
N SER A 24 -2.05 6.14 12.60
CA SER A 24 -0.84 6.80 13.08
C SER A 24 0.42 6.18 12.46
N GLY A 25 1.55 6.86 12.61
CA GLY A 25 2.84 6.30 12.20
C GLY A 25 3.13 4.96 12.87
N ALA A 26 2.81 4.82 14.16
CA ALA A 26 2.96 3.56 14.91
C ALA A 26 2.06 2.45 14.35
N THR A 27 0.78 2.75 14.10
CA THR A 27 -0.16 1.76 13.54
C THR A 27 0.28 1.33 12.13
N THR A 28 0.70 2.28 11.30
CA THR A 28 1.23 1.97 9.97
C THR A 28 2.48 1.09 10.05
N ALA A 29 3.41 1.41 10.96
CA ALA A 29 4.62 0.61 11.18
C ALA A 29 4.30 -0.83 11.64
N ASN A 30 3.29 -1.00 12.50
CA ASN A 30 2.83 -2.33 12.92
C ASN A 30 2.30 -3.15 11.75
N TRP A 31 1.48 -2.57 10.88
CA TRP A 31 0.99 -3.25 9.67
C TRP A 31 2.13 -3.62 8.72
N VAL A 32 3.08 -2.71 8.52
CA VAL A 32 4.29 -2.97 7.70
C VAL A 32 5.11 -4.12 8.30
N ALA A 33 5.34 -4.12 9.62
CA ALA A 33 6.10 -5.17 10.30
C ALA A 33 5.39 -6.53 10.22
N LYS A 34 4.07 -6.58 10.47
CA LYS A 34 3.27 -7.81 10.37
C LYS A 34 3.29 -8.38 8.95
N THR A 35 3.15 -7.52 7.93
CA THR A 35 3.27 -7.94 6.52
C THR A 35 4.66 -8.48 6.22
N ALA A 36 5.72 -7.80 6.65
CA ALA A 36 7.08 -8.27 6.43
C ALA A 36 7.37 -9.60 7.13
N ASN A 37 6.89 -9.79 8.37
CA ASN A 37 7.01 -11.05 9.10
C ASN A 37 6.19 -12.17 8.44
N LEU A 38 4.97 -11.89 7.97
CA LEU A 38 4.20 -12.85 7.17
C LEU A 38 5.02 -13.33 5.97
N LEU A 39 5.60 -12.41 5.21
CA LEU A 39 6.38 -12.74 4.01
C LEU A 39 7.65 -13.53 4.34
N THR A 40 8.37 -13.20 5.41
CA THR A 40 9.65 -13.83 5.75
C THR A 40 9.48 -15.12 6.53
N ASP A 41 8.68 -15.10 7.58
CA ASP A 41 8.55 -16.23 8.51
C ASP A 41 7.48 -17.22 8.05
N GLY A 42 6.42 -16.72 7.40
CA GLY A 42 5.32 -17.54 6.90
C GLY A 42 5.60 -18.14 5.51
N TYR A 43 6.20 -17.37 4.60
CA TYR A 43 6.31 -17.70 3.18
C TYR A 43 7.74 -17.66 2.63
N GLY A 44 8.74 -17.74 3.50
CA GLY A 44 10.14 -17.94 3.11
C GLY A 44 10.77 -16.77 2.36
N ALA A 45 10.28 -15.54 2.53
CA ALA A 45 10.74 -14.33 1.87
C ALA A 45 10.67 -14.42 0.33
N PRO A 46 9.50 -14.33 -0.27
CA PRO A 46 9.34 -14.46 -1.72
C PRO A 46 10.16 -13.40 -2.47
N ASP A 47 10.85 -13.81 -3.54
CA ASP A 47 11.63 -12.88 -4.37
C ASP A 47 10.74 -11.84 -5.06
N ARG A 48 9.52 -12.24 -5.45
CA ARG A 48 8.55 -11.38 -6.13
C ARG A 48 7.18 -11.46 -5.44
N LEU A 49 6.68 -10.28 -5.07
CA LEU A 49 5.38 -10.07 -4.44
C LEU A 49 4.47 -9.29 -5.38
N GLY A 50 3.30 -9.82 -5.71
CA GLY A 50 2.28 -9.14 -6.49
C GLY A 50 1.33 -8.32 -5.61
N LEU A 51 0.99 -7.11 -6.05
CA LEU A 51 -0.07 -6.29 -5.47
C LEU A 51 -1.05 -5.89 -6.58
N LEU A 52 -2.18 -6.57 -6.66
CA LEU A 52 -3.29 -6.23 -7.56
C LEU A 52 -4.42 -5.62 -6.72
N LEU A 53 -4.20 -4.40 -6.27
CA LEU A 53 -5.06 -3.69 -5.33
C LEU A 53 -5.22 -2.22 -5.73
N PRO A 54 -6.42 -1.66 -5.62
CA PRO A 54 -6.63 -0.24 -5.86
C PRO A 54 -6.05 0.63 -4.73
N LEU A 55 -6.23 1.95 -4.86
CA LEU A 55 -5.88 2.89 -3.81
C LEU A 55 -6.65 2.57 -2.51
N HIS A 56 -5.92 2.12 -1.51
CA HIS A 56 -6.42 1.78 -0.18
C HIS A 56 -5.28 1.90 0.84
N TRP A 57 -5.57 2.14 2.10
CA TRP A 57 -4.52 2.20 3.13
C TRP A 57 -3.78 0.86 3.29
N GLN A 58 -4.48 -0.27 3.10
CA GLN A 58 -3.82 -1.60 3.10
C GLN A 58 -2.80 -1.72 1.98
N THR A 59 -3.11 -1.24 0.77
CA THR A 59 -2.19 -1.28 -0.37
C THR A 59 -0.86 -0.60 -0.03
N VAL A 60 -0.92 0.54 0.67
CA VAL A 60 0.29 1.24 1.15
C VAL A 60 1.05 0.40 2.18
N CYS A 61 0.36 -0.18 3.16
CA CYS A 61 0.99 -1.00 4.19
C CYS A 61 1.62 -2.27 3.61
N LEU A 62 0.94 -2.95 2.68
CA LEU A 62 1.42 -4.15 2.00
C LEU A 62 2.62 -3.86 1.09
N LEU A 63 2.57 -2.76 0.34
CA LEU A 63 3.68 -2.26 -0.47
C LEU A 63 4.94 -2.05 0.40
N LEU A 64 4.80 -1.30 1.49
CA LEU A 64 5.90 -1.02 2.40
C LEU A 64 6.39 -2.28 3.12
N GLY A 65 5.49 -3.21 3.45
CA GLY A 65 5.82 -4.51 4.04
C GLY A 65 6.64 -5.39 3.10
N GLY A 66 6.26 -5.45 1.82
CA GLY A 66 7.02 -6.14 0.78
C GLY A 66 8.43 -5.55 0.59
N VAL A 67 8.52 -4.21 0.57
CA VAL A 67 9.82 -3.51 0.53
C VAL A 67 10.64 -3.82 1.78
N ALA A 68 10.04 -3.81 2.96
CA ALA A 68 10.73 -4.14 4.21
C ALA A 68 11.24 -5.59 4.24
N ALA A 69 10.50 -6.54 3.68
CA ALA A 69 10.90 -7.94 3.53
C ALA A 69 12.02 -8.14 2.47
N GLY A 70 12.29 -7.14 1.63
CA GLY A 70 13.32 -7.20 0.59
C GLY A 70 12.84 -7.76 -0.75
N ALA A 71 11.53 -7.94 -0.92
CA ALA A 71 10.95 -8.45 -2.15
C ALA A 71 11.02 -7.44 -3.31
N THR A 72 11.01 -7.96 -4.54
CA THR A 72 10.59 -7.16 -5.70
C THR A 72 9.06 -7.07 -5.68
N VAL A 73 8.53 -5.89 -5.38
CA VAL A 73 7.08 -5.67 -5.33
C VAL A 73 6.58 -5.24 -6.70
N VAL A 74 5.71 -6.05 -7.29
CA VAL A 74 5.04 -5.80 -8.57
C VAL A 74 3.69 -5.18 -8.29
N VAL A 75 3.53 -3.89 -8.60
CA VAL A 75 2.24 -3.22 -8.51
C VAL A 75 1.50 -3.44 -9.83
N ALA A 76 0.54 -4.35 -9.78
CA ALA A 76 -0.15 -4.90 -10.94
C ALA A 76 -1.42 -4.11 -11.26
N SER A 77 -1.70 -3.95 -12.54
CA SER A 77 -2.95 -3.38 -13.07
C SER A 77 -3.93 -4.46 -13.54
N SER A 78 -3.41 -5.67 -13.75
CA SER A 78 -4.20 -6.83 -14.18
C SER A 78 -3.60 -8.13 -13.64
N PRO A 79 -4.35 -9.26 -13.64
CA PRO A 79 -3.83 -10.55 -13.23
C PRO A 79 -2.60 -11.00 -14.02
N GLU A 80 -2.50 -10.63 -15.30
CA GLU A 80 -1.38 -10.99 -16.18
C GLU A 80 -0.04 -10.40 -15.69
N ASP A 81 -0.08 -9.26 -15.02
CA ASP A 81 1.11 -8.63 -14.43
C ASP A 81 1.66 -9.46 -13.25
N LEU A 82 0.87 -10.37 -12.68
CA LEU A 82 1.28 -11.21 -11.55
C LEU A 82 2.11 -12.44 -11.95
N VAL A 83 2.24 -12.70 -13.24
CA VAL A 83 3.04 -13.85 -13.74
C VAL A 83 4.46 -13.80 -13.19
N GLY A 84 4.87 -14.89 -12.53
CA GLY A 84 6.18 -15.02 -11.90
C GLY A 84 6.26 -14.42 -10.48
N CYS A 85 5.15 -13.95 -9.90
CA CYS A 85 5.06 -13.69 -8.47
C CYS A 85 4.76 -15.00 -7.72
N ALA A 86 5.51 -15.28 -6.66
CA ALA A 86 5.25 -16.44 -5.82
C ALA A 86 4.06 -16.22 -4.87
N LEU A 87 3.85 -14.96 -4.47
CA LEU A 87 2.77 -14.56 -3.59
C LEU A 87 2.12 -13.27 -4.10
N ALA A 88 0.80 -13.16 -3.97
CA ALA A 88 0.09 -11.92 -4.32
C ALA A 88 -0.99 -11.56 -3.29
N PHE A 89 -1.18 -10.26 -3.12
CA PHE A 89 -2.35 -9.67 -2.48
C PHE A 89 -3.26 -9.09 -3.55
N THR A 90 -4.53 -9.49 -3.52
CA THR A 90 -5.57 -9.04 -4.46
C THR A 90 -6.83 -8.65 -3.69
N ASP A 91 -7.82 -8.07 -4.35
CA ASP A 91 -9.18 -8.12 -3.81
C ASP A 91 -9.82 -9.49 -4.08
N ALA A 92 -10.98 -9.74 -3.47
CA ALA A 92 -11.67 -11.02 -3.61
C ALA A 92 -12.12 -11.33 -5.06
N ALA A 93 -12.38 -10.29 -5.87
CA ALA A 93 -12.84 -10.45 -7.25
C ALA A 93 -11.72 -10.93 -8.20
N HIS A 94 -10.47 -10.61 -7.89
CA HIS A 94 -9.31 -10.98 -8.71
C HIS A 94 -8.52 -12.16 -8.18
N ALA A 95 -8.93 -12.74 -7.03
CA ALA A 95 -8.15 -13.79 -6.37
C ALA A 95 -8.04 -15.08 -7.20
N GLU A 96 -9.14 -15.54 -7.83
CA GLU A 96 -9.10 -16.71 -8.70
C GLU A 96 -8.25 -16.47 -9.95
N ALA A 97 -8.36 -15.27 -10.54
CA ALA A 97 -7.56 -14.93 -11.72
C ALA A 97 -6.05 -14.84 -11.39
N ALA A 98 -5.68 -14.48 -10.15
CA ALA A 98 -4.30 -14.54 -9.71
C ALA A 98 -3.77 -15.98 -9.58
N LEU A 99 -4.59 -16.92 -9.09
CA LEU A 99 -4.26 -18.34 -9.10
C LEU A 99 -4.08 -18.87 -10.53
N ASP A 100 -4.98 -18.48 -11.45
CA ASP A 100 -4.92 -18.85 -12.87
C ASP A 100 -3.67 -18.27 -13.56
N ALA A 101 -3.16 -17.12 -13.11
CA ALA A 101 -1.92 -16.54 -13.56
C ALA A 101 -0.66 -17.28 -13.03
N GLY A 102 -0.84 -18.29 -12.17
CA GLY A 102 0.22 -19.16 -11.65
C GLY A 102 0.87 -18.61 -10.37
N VAL A 103 0.16 -17.79 -9.61
CA VAL A 103 0.60 -17.39 -8.25
C VAL A 103 0.32 -18.54 -7.28
N ASP A 104 1.34 -18.95 -6.51
CA ASP A 104 1.22 -20.08 -5.59
C ASP A 104 0.37 -19.75 -4.35
N ASP A 105 0.60 -18.57 -3.75
CA ASP A 105 -0.08 -18.11 -2.54
C ASP A 105 -0.82 -16.80 -2.79
N VAL A 106 -2.13 -16.84 -2.73
CA VAL A 106 -3.00 -15.67 -2.96
C VAL A 106 -3.72 -15.27 -1.68
N PHE A 107 -3.58 -14.00 -1.31
CA PHE A 107 -4.27 -13.36 -0.21
C PHE A 107 -5.32 -12.39 -0.72
N ALA A 108 -6.58 -12.64 -0.38
CA ALA A 108 -7.66 -11.72 -0.68
C ALA A 108 -7.79 -10.66 0.42
N CYS A 109 -7.80 -9.40 0.02
CA CYS A 109 -7.99 -8.25 0.87
C CYS A 109 -9.44 -7.76 0.81
N SER A 110 -10.03 -7.49 1.96
CA SER A 110 -11.28 -6.75 2.02
C SER A 110 -11.00 -5.28 1.75
N LEU A 111 -11.69 -4.70 0.78
CA LEU A 111 -11.61 -3.28 0.45
C LEU A 111 -12.62 -2.43 1.23
N THR A 112 -13.27 -3.00 2.26
CA THR A 112 -14.04 -2.18 3.20
C THR A 112 -13.12 -1.20 3.92
N PRO A 113 -13.60 -0.01 4.31
CA PRO A 113 -12.72 1.01 4.92
C PRO A 113 -11.90 0.49 6.12
N PHE A 114 -12.46 -0.45 6.89
CA PHE A 114 -11.80 -1.03 8.07
C PHE A 114 -11.11 -2.37 7.79
N ALA A 115 -11.02 -2.80 6.52
CA ALA A 115 -10.37 -4.05 6.14
C ALA A 115 -10.85 -5.25 6.97
N THR A 116 -12.17 -5.40 7.07
CA THR A 116 -12.79 -6.49 7.85
C THR A 116 -12.59 -7.83 7.14
N ARG A 117 -12.77 -8.93 7.89
CA ARG A 117 -12.71 -10.27 7.32
C ARG A 117 -13.70 -10.43 6.18
N LEU A 118 -13.30 -11.20 5.17
CA LEU A 118 -14.16 -11.59 4.07
C LEU A 118 -15.19 -12.62 4.55
N ALA A 119 -16.43 -12.49 4.08
CA ALA A 119 -17.49 -13.45 4.40
C ALA A 119 -17.25 -14.78 3.68
N ASP A 120 -16.83 -14.70 2.43
CA ASP A 120 -16.48 -15.84 1.58
C ASP A 120 -15.09 -15.61 0.97
N VAL A 121 -14.26 -16.65 1.03
CA VAL A 121 -12.93 -16.68 0.43
C VAL A 121 -12.90 -17.83 -0.56
N PRO A 122 -12.49 -17.63 -1.82
CA PRO A 122 -12.36 -18.71 -2.80
C PRO A 122 -11.45 -19.83 -2.29
N ALA A 123 -11.68 -21.05 -2.79
CA ALA A 123 -10.81 -22.17 -2.46
C ALA A 123 -9.33 -21.85 -2.81
N MET A 124 -8.40 -22.27 -1.97
CA MET A 124 -6.95 -21.99 -2.10
C MET A 124 -6.53 -20.54 -1.94
N VAL A 125 -7.46 -19.66 -1.55
CA VAL A 125 -7.16 -18.25 -1.24
C VAL A 125 -7.22 -18.03 0.26
N LEU A 126 -6.35 -17.18 0.78
CA LEU A 126 -6.27 -16.82 2.20
C LEU A 126 -6.89 -15.44 2.45
N ASP A 127 -7.53 -15.24 3.59
CA ASP A 127 -8.05 -13.93 3.99
C ASP A 127 -6.94 -13.10 4.66
N ALA A 128 -6.49 -12.05 4.00
CA ALA A 128 -5.45 -11.15 4.52
C ALA A 128 -5.80 -10.56 5.90
N ALA A 129 -7.09 -10.28 6.16
CA ALA A 129 -7.54 -9.75 7.45
C ALA A 129 -7.47 -10.78 8.59
N THR A 130 -7.40 -12.07 8.26
CA THR A 130 -7.19 -13.15 9.24
C THR A 130 -5.71 -13.44 9.43
N GLU A 131 -4.94 -13.49 8.36
CA GLU A 131 -3.56 -13.97 8.37
C GLU A 131 -2.56 -12.91 8.90
N ILE A 132 -2.59 -11.69 8.35
CA ILE A 132 -1.61 -10.64 8.70
C ILE A 132 -1.59 -10.32 10.20
N PRO A 133 -2.73 -10.18 10.91
CA PRO A 133 -2.70 -9.84 12.34
C PRO A 133 -2.04 -10.90 13.24
N SER A 134 -1.89 -12.14 12.78
CA SER A 134 -1.26 -13.22 13.54
C SER A 134 0.26 -13.08 13.68
N TYR A 135 0.89 -12.23 12.87
CA TYR A 135 2.33 -12.00 12.88
C TYR A 135 2.74 -10.87 13.83
N GLY A 136 4.03 -10.85 14.18
CA GLY A 136 4.59 -9.86 15.09
C GLY A 136 4.56 -8.43 14.54
N ASP A 137 4.37 -7.45 15.42
CA ASP A 137 4.32 -6.02 15.10
C ASP A 137 5.70 -5.33 15.13
N HIS A 138 6.76 -6.10 15.25
CA HIS A 138 8.15 -5.66 15.13
C HIS A 138 8.88 -6.50 14.07
N PHE A 139 9.55 -5.85 13.13
CA PHE A 139 10.35 -6.49 12.10
C PHE A 139 11.82 -6.06 12.20
N GLY A 140 12.71 -7.00 12.49
CA GLY A 140 14.14 -6.77 12.66
C GLY A 140 14.99 -7.01 11.40
N GLY A 141 14.37 -7.39 10.29
CA GLY A 141 15.05 -7.65 9.02
C GLY A 141 15.66 -6.40 8.39
N ARG A 142 16.70 -6.59 7.62
CA ARG A 142 17.32 -5.53 6.80
C ARG A 142 17.09 -5.88 5.33
N PRO A 143 16.32 -5.07 4.60
CA PRO A 143 16.16 -5.29 3.16
C PRO A 143 17.51 -5.11 2.46
N THR A 144 17.89 -6.09 1.65
CA THR A 144 19.16 -6.05 0.91
C THR A 144 19.01 -5.56 -0.51
N SER A 145 17.82 -5.69 -1.13
CA SER A 145 17.64 -5.41 -2.56
C SER A 145 16.18 -5.23 -2.99
N ALA A 146 15.34 -4.65 -2.14
CA ALA A 146 13.95 -4.38 -2.51
C ALA A 146 13.86 -3.55 -3.79
N ARG A 147 12.97 -3.94 -4.70
CA ARG A 147 12.67 -3.24 -5.95
C ARG A 147 11.16 -3.03 -6.07
N LEU A 148 10.81 -2.04 -6.85
CA LEU A 148 9.42 -1.78 -7.20
C LEU A 148 9.27 -1.88 -8.71
N GLU A 149 8.26 -2.58 -9.16
CA GLU A 149 7.92 -2.71 -10.57
C GLU A 149 6.48 -2.26 -10.79
N VAL A 150 6.25 -1.48 -11.82
CA VAL A 150 4.93 -1.06 -12.28
C VAL A 150 4.91 -0.99 -13.79
N GLY A 151 3.87 -1.51 -14.44
CA GLY A 151 3.79 -1.59 -15.90
C GLY A 151 4.95 -2.36 -16.53
N GLY A 152 5.45 -3.42 -15.87
CA GLY A 152 6.56 -4.25 -16.32
C GLY A 152 7.95 -3.58 -16.29
N ARG A 153 8.08 -2.44 -15.59
CA ARG A 153 9.35 -1.69 -15.48
C ARG A 153 9.72 -1.44 -14.03
N VAL A 154 11.01 -1.48 -13.75
CA VAL A 154 11.53 -1.07 -12.43
C VAL A 154 11.25 0.42 -12.24
N TYR A 155 10.56 0.73 -11.16
CA TYR A 155 10.25 2.11 -10.77
C TYR A 155 11.46 2.70 -10.03
N PRO A 156 12.09 3.77 -10.53
CA PRO A 156 13.15 4.45 -9.81
C PRO A 156 12.54 5.26 -8.65
N PRO A 157 13.19 5.31 -7.47
CA PRO A 157 12.77 6.22 -6.43
C PRO A 157 12.79 7.64 -6.97
N ALA A 158 11.64 8.31 -6.93
CA ALA A 158 11.48 9.71 -7.32
C ALA A 158 11.20 10.54 -6.06
N GLY A 159 11.90 11.65 -5.90
CA GLY A 159 11.59 12.63 -4.88
C GLY A 159 10.46 13.55 -5.33
N CYS A 160 9.74 14.13 -4.39
CA CYS A 160 8.86 15.28 -4.62
C CYS A 160 9.25 16.43 -3.70
N ASP A 161 8.88 17.65 -4.08
CA ASP A 161 9.18 18.85 -3.31
C ASP A 161 8.15 19.05 -2.18
N VAL A 162 8.17 18.11 -1.22
CA VAL A 162 7.39 18.15 0.02
C VAL A 162 8.29 17.89 1.21
N GLY A 163 7.91 18.38 2.37
CA GLY A 163 8.65 18.20 3.62
C GLY A 163 7.88 17.37 4.65
N ALA A 164 8.55 17.05 5.75
CA ALA A 164 7.99 16.20 6.82
C ALA A 164 6.76 16.80 7.54
N LEU A 165 6.47 18.07 7.35
CA LEU A 165 5.30 18.73 7.91
C LEU A 165 4.13 18.80 6.93
N ASP A 166 4.35 18.39 5.67
CA ASP A 166 3.30 18.38 4.67
C ASP A 166 2.30 17.25 4.91
N ARG A 167 1.07 17.52 4.48
CA ARG A 167 -0.03 16.56 4.41
C ARG A 167 -0.52 16.53 2.97
N VAL A 168 -0.19 15.45 2.27
CA VAL A 168 -0.32 15.35 0.81
C VAL A 168 -1.51 14.49 0.44
N LEU A 169 -2.41 15.02 -0.38
CA LEU A 169 -3.57 14.29 -0.89
C LEU A 169 -3.26 13.71 -2.27
N THR A 170 -3.69 12.46 -2.51
CA THR A 170 -3.72 11.85 -3.83
C THR A 170 -4.92 10.91 -3.97
N GLY A 171 -5.46 10.81 -5.18
CA GLY A 171 -6.48 9.86 -5.60
C GLY A 171 -6.00 8.96 -6.75
N LEU A 172 -4.70 8.98 -7.05
CA LEU A 172 -4.14 8.27 -8.20
C LEU A 172 -4.09 6.76 -7.98
N ASP A 173 -4.22 6.02 -9.07
CA ASP A 173 -4.10 4.57 -9.08
C ASP A 173 -2.65 4.15 -8.78
N PRO A 174 -2.42 3.34 -7.72
CA PRO A 174 -1.08 2.81 -7.39
C PRO A 174 -0.42 2.03 -8.54
N ALA A 175 -1.21 1.41 -9.40
CA ALA A 175 -0.73 0.62 -10.53
C ALA A 175 -0.23 1.47 -11.72
N SER A 176 -0.17 2.79 -11.57
CA SER A 176 0.48 3.70 -12.50
C SER A 176 1.82 4.22 -11.94
N PRO A 177 2.80 4.56 -12.79
CA PRO A 177 4.05 5.16 -12.33
C PRO A 177 3.84 6.45 -11.52
N THR A 178 2.92 7.32 -11.97
CA THR A 178 2.57 8.57 -11.29
C THR A 178 1.93 8.30 -9.94
N GLY A 179 0.98 7.35 -9.88
CA GLY A 179 0.29 6.97 -8.65
C GLY A 179 1.23 6.32 -7.63
N LEU A 180 2.10 5.41 -8.08
CA LEU A 180 3.12 4.84 -7.19
C LEU A 180 4.05 5.92 -6.63
N GLY A 181 4.44 6.89 -7.47
CA GLY A 181 5.23 8.06 -7.05
C GLY A 181 4.50 8.93 -6.03
N ALA A 182 3.20 9.16 -6.24
CA ALA A 182 2.36 9.94 -5.35
C ALA A 182 2.20 9.30 -3.96
N LEU A 183 2.32 7.98 -3.85
CA LEU A 183 2.34 7.29 -2.56
C LEU A 183 3.71 7.35 -1.89
N LEU A 184 4.77 7.06 -2.63
CA LEU A 184 6.09 6.81 -2.04
C LEU A 184 6.87 8.09 -1.75
N SER A 185 6.84 9.06 -2.67
CA SER A 185 7.68 10.26 -2.55
C SER A 185 7.34 11.10 -1.30
N PRO A 186 6.05 11.37 -0.97
CA PRO A 186 5.71 12.05 0.27
C PRO A 186 6.12 11.26 1.52
N LEU A 187 5.90 9.93 1.52
CA LEU A 187 6.30 9.09 2.66
C LEU A 187 7.82 9.08 2.86
N GLN A 188 8.61 9.06 1.78
CA GLN A 188 10.08 9.16 1.85
C GLN A 188 10.53 10.51 2.41
N ALA A 189 9.81 11.58 2.10
CA ALA A 189 10.06 12.92 2.65
C ALA A 189 9.60 13.09 4.11
N GLY A 190 8.88 12.09 4.67
CA GLY A 190 8.32 12.13 6.01
C GLY A 190 6.97 12.84 6.12
N ALA A 191 6.33 13.15 4.98
CA ALA A 191 5.01 13.75 4.93
C ALA A 191 3.91 12.73 5.26
N ALA A 192 2.75 13.22 5.72
CA ALA A 192 1.56 12.42 5.86
C ALA A 192 0.79 12.33 4.53
N LEU A 193 0.09 11.20 4.31
CA LEU A 193 -0.74 10.97 3.12
C LEU A 193 -2.23 11.00 3.45
N VAL A 194 -3.00 11.64 2.57
CA VAL A 194 -4.45 11.53 2.48
C VAL A 194 -4.79 10.83 1.17
N LEU A 195 -5.37 9.64 1.28
CA LEU A 195 -5.75 8.78 0.17
C LEU A 195 -7.23 9.00 -0.13
N LEU A 196 -7.55 9.64 -1.23
CA LEU A 196 -8.93 9.92 -1.66
C LEU A 196 -9.38 8.88 -2.68
N ARG A 197 -10.06 7.83 -2.23
CA ARG A 197 -10.62 6.81 -3.12
C ARG A 197 -11.88 7.28 -3.81
N SER A 198 -12.78 7.91 -3.06
CA SER A 198 -13.99 8.52 -3.60
C SER A 198 -14.41 9.73 -2.79
N GLY A 199 -15.04 10.68 -3.43
CA GLY A 199 -15.48 11.96 -2.85
C GLY A 199 -14.95 13.17 -3.58
N GLU A 200 -15.26 14.35 -3.06
CA GLU A 200 -14.84 15.61 -3.65
C GLU A 200 -13.47 16.05 -3.12
N ARG A 201 -12.54 16.34 -4.03
CA ARG A 201 -11.17 16.73 -3.67
C ARG A 201 -11.13 17.99 -2.79
N ASP A 202 -11.91 19.04 -3.14
CA ASP A 202 -11.86 20.30 -2.41
C ASP A 202 -12.41 20.15 -0.98
N ALA A 203 -13.42 19.29 -0.80
CA ALA A 203 -13.93 18.96 0.52
C ALA A 203 -12.89 18.18 1.35
N ALA A 204 -12.16 17.24 0.75
CA ALA A 204 -11.09 16.51 1.40
C ALA A 204 -9.92 17.44 1.77
N ILE A 205 -9.53 18.37 0.89
CA ILE A 205 -8.50 19.37 1.15
C ILE A 205 -8.86 20.19 2.39
N ALA A 206 -10.08 20.73 2.43
CA ALA A 206 -10.54 21.57 3.54
C ALA A 206 -10.70 20.78 4.85
N GLY A 207 -11.25 19.55 4.77
CA GLY A 207 -11.51 18.72 5.95
C GLY A 207 -10.29 18.10 6.59
N GLU A 208 -9.25 17.81 5.81
CA GLU A 208 -8.06 17.08 6.27
C GLU A 208 -6.81 17.95 6.45
N SER A 209 -6.94 19.25 6.40
CA SER A 209 -5.79 20.18 6.52
C SER A 209 -4.65 19.84 5.55
N VAL A 210 -5.00 19.53 4.32
CA VAL A 210 -4.06 19.20 3.24
C VAL A 210 -3.23 20.43 2.90
N THR A 211 -1.92 20.26 2.71
CA THR A 211 -0.99 21.34 2.33
C THR A 211 -0.56 21.27 0.87
N ALA A 212 -0.73 20.10 0.26
CA ALA A 212 -0.44 19.86 -1.15
C ALA A 212 -1.25 18.66 -1.67
N TRP A 213 -1.46 18.58 -2.99
CA TRP A 213 -2.01 17.37 -3.61
C TRP A 213 -1.21 16.98 -4.84
N ILE A 214 -1.29 15.70 -5.20
CA ILE A 214 -0.64 15.14 -6.39
C ILE A 214 -1.73 14.51 -7.27
N ASP A 215 -1.77 14.93 -8.53
CA ASP A 215 -2.58 14.36 -9.59
C ASP A 215 -1.71 14.02 -10.82
N GLU A 216 -2.32 13.72 -11.97
CA GLU A 216 -1.61 13.36 -13.21
C GLU A 216 -0.73 14.51 -13.73
N ASP A 217 -1.05 15.76 -13.41
CA ASP A 217 -0.28 16.94 -13.84
C ASP A 217 0.89 17.26 -12.87
N GLY A 218 0.94 16.59 -11.69
CA GLY A 218 2.04 16.71 -10.73
C GLY A 218 1.65 17.21 -9.36
N LEU A 219 2.60 17.84 -8.67
CA LEU A 219 2.44 18.38 -7.32
C LEU A 219 1.87 19.80 -7.35
N HIS A 220 0.80 20.01 -6.60
CA HIS A 220 0.16 21.31 -6.40
C HIS A 220 0.21 21.70 -4.92
N ARG A 221 0.60 22.92 -4.63
CA ARG A 221 0.60 23.45 -3.27
C ARG A 221 -0.62 24.30 -2.97
N ILE A 222 -1.11 24.21 -1.74
CA ILE A 222 -2.17 25.08 -1.24
C ILE A 222 -1.50 26.34 -0.70
N SER A 223 -1.95 27.48 -1.23
CA SER A 223 -1.48 28.81 -0.84
C SER A 223 -2.23 29.34 0.41
#